data_3cf94fb685b810590bf36a45cb59aafd
#
_entry.id   3cf94fb685b810590bf36a45cb59aafd
#
_cell.length_a   1.000
_cell.length_b   1.000
_cell.length_c   1.000
_cell.angle_alpha   90.00
_cell.angle_beta   90.00
_cell.angle_gamma   90.00
#
_symmetry.space_group_name_H-M   'P 1'
#
loop_
_entity.id
_entity.type
_entity.pdbx_description
1 polymer ?
#
loop_
_entity_poly.entity_id
_entity_poly.type
_entity_poly.pdbx_seq_one_letter_code
_entity_poly.pdbx_strand_id
1 'polypeptide(L)'
;VPIAQIEKNNAIVNNIIHIRDSIGKKFIHGSVGKTWMVTEKAYSPYFLQTQIDHKLAYETKGTWQLKNDFMAGPFINYAIKDIKNNRYLILDGFTYNPSKAKRDLVFELEAMMKSVVFLP
;
A
#
# COMPACT_ATOMS: atom_id res chain seq x y z
N VAL A 1 3.80 -8.81 9.14
CA VAL A 1 4.72 -9.34 8.12
C VAL A 1 6.13 -9.39 8.69
N PRO A 2 6.81 -10.52 8.61
CA PRO A 2 8.19 -10.64 9.12
C PRO A 2 9.14 -9.64 8.45
N ILE A 3 10.11 -9.12 9.21
CA ILE A 3 11.10 -8.18 8.69
C ILE A 3 11.83 -8.75 7.47
N ALA A 4 12.22 -10.02 7.51
CA ALA A 4 12.94 -10.67 6.42
C ALA A 4 12.15 -10.68 5.10
N GLN A 5 10.83 -10.76 5.16
CA GLN A 5 10.00 -10.79 3.96
C GLN A 5 10.00 -9.45 3.22
N ILE A 6 10.10 -8.34 3.95
CA ILE A 6 10.19 -7.00 3.35
C ILE A 6 11.63 -6.72 2.87
N GLU A 7 12.63 -7.12 3.65
CA GLU A 7 14.03 -6.76 3.38
C GLU A 7 14.77 -7.77 2.50
N LYS A 8 14.10 -8.81 2.06
CA LYS A 8 14.69 -9.86 1.24
C LYS A 8 15.35 -9.28 -0.02
N ASN A 9 16.62 -9.62 -0.22
CA ASN A 9 17.41 -9.23 -1.41
C ASN A 9 17.50 -7.70 -1.62
N ASN A 10 17.25 -6.90 -0.60
CA ASN A 10 17.18 -5.43 -0.71
C ASN A 10 16.15 -4.93 -1.74
N ALA A 11 15.21 -5.77 -2.15
CA ALA A 11 14.17 -5.44 -3.10
C ALA A 11 12.91 -4.93 -2.39
N ILE A 12 13.04 -3.90 -1.56
CA ILE A 12 11.99 -3.46 -0.63
C ILE A 12 10.70 -3.07 -1.36
N VAL A 13 10.79 -2.24 -2.37
CA VAL A 13 9.60 -1.79 -3.12
C VAL A 13 8.89 -2.97 -3.79
N ASN A 14 9.65 -3.87 -4.41
CA ASN A 14 9.07 -5.05 -5.07
C ASN A 14 8.43 -6.00 -4.05
N ASN A 15 9.05 -6.16 -2.88
CA ASN A 15 8.50 -7.01 -1.83
C ASN A 15 7.19 -6.43 -1.28
N ILE A 16 7.11 -5.12 -1.09
CA ILE A 16 5.89 -4.43 -0.66
C ILE A 16 4.78 -4.59 -1.70
N ILE A 17 5.07 -4.36 -2.97
CA ILE A 17 4.10 -4.52 -4.06
C ILE A 17 3.59 -5.96 -4.13
N HIS A 18 4.47 -6.95 -3.99
CA HIS A 18 4.08 -8.35 -4.00
C HIS A 18 3.12 -8.69 -2.85
N ILE A 19 3.41 -8.20 -1.66
CA ILE A 19 2.54 -8.41 -0.48
C ILE A 19 1.19 -7.73 -0.70
N ARG A 20 1.19 -6.50 -1.18
CA ARG A 20 -0.02 -5.73 -1.47
C ARG A 20 -0.90 -6.45 -2.49
N ASP A 21 -0.31 -6.94 -3.57
CA ASP A 21 -1.05 -7.64 -4.62
C ASP A 21 -1.59 -8.99 -4.13
N SER A 22 -0.87 -9.68 -3.26
CA SER A 22 -1.33 -10.93 -2.64
C SER A 22 -2.56 -10.70 -1.76
N ILE A 23 -2.55 -9.62 -0.97
CA ILE A 23 -3.69 -9.23 -0.15
C ILE A 23 -4.87 -8.83 -1.04
N GLY A 24 -4.63 -8.08 -2.10
CA GLY A 24 -5.65 -7.68 -3.05
C GLY A 24 -6.33 -8.87 -3.71
N LYS A 25 -5.56 -9.84 -4.17
CA LYS A 25 -6.08 -11.05 -4.78
C LYS A 25 -6.94 -11.86 -3.80
N LYS A 26 -6.55 -11.92 -2.53
CA LYS A 26 -7.24 -12.72 -1.52
C LYS A 26 -8.50 -12.05 -0.99
N PHE A 27 -8.50 -10.73 -0.81
CA PHE A 27 -9.54 -10.02 -0.05
C PHE A 27 -10.31 -8.97 -0.83
N ILE A 28 -9.76 -8.43 -1.92
CA ILE A 28 -10.36 -7.28 -2.63
C ILE A 28 -10.72 -7.69 -4.05
N HIS A 29 -11.95 -8.14 -4.20
CA HIS A 29 -12.47 -8.63 -5.48
C HIS A 29 -13.44 -7.63 -6.10
N GLY A 30 -13.55 -7.68 -7.43
CA GLY A 30 -14.56 -6.93 -8.16
C GLY A 30 -15.94 -7.62 -8.12
N SER A 31 -16.92 -6.96 -8.70
CA SER A 31 -18.30 -7.45 -8.77
C SER A 31 -18.47 -8.62 -9.75
N VAL A 32 -17.54 -8.77 -10.70
CA VAL A 32 -17.52 -9.87 -11.66
C VAL A 32 -16.53 -10.92 -11.18
N GLY A 33 -16.90 -12.20 -11.25
CA GLY A 33 -16.03 -13.29 -10.79
C GLY A 33 -14.66 -13.26 -11.47
N LYS A 34 -13.60 -13.62 -10.75
CA LYS A 34 -12.20 -13.63 -11.19
C LYS A 34 -11.58 -12.24 -11.42
N THR A 35 -12.15 -11.18 -10.86
CA THR A 35 -11.52 -9.86 -10.82
C THR A 35 -11.04 -9.57 -9.41
N TRP A 36 -9.84 -9.00 -9.27
CA TRP A 36 -9.27 -8.61 -7.98
C TRP A 36 -8.33 -7.44 -8.14
N MET A 37 -8.06 -6.75 -7.04
CA MET A 37 -7.18 -5.60 -7.04
C MET A 37 -5.72 -6.01 -7.20
N VAL A 38 -5.03 -5.33 -8.12
CA VAL A 38 -3.57 -5.45 -8.30
C VAL A 38 -2.97 -4.05 -8.48
N THR A 39 -1.66 -3.92 -8.26
CA THR A 39 -0.94 -2.69 -8.57
C THR A 39 -0.81 -2.53 -10.08
N GLU A 40 -1.16 -1.33 -10.60
CA GLU A 40 -1.01 -1.01 -12.02
C GLU A 40 0.48 -0.86 -12.35
N LYS A 41 0.97 -1.70 -13.25
CA LYS A 41 2.40 -1.76 -13.60
C LYS A 41 2.78 -0.81 -14.74
N ALA A 42 1.80 -0.24 -15.45
CA ALA A 42 2.08 0.73 -16.50
C ALA A 42 2.73 2.01 -15.95
N TYR A 43 2.52 2.31 -14.68
CA TYR A 43 3.10 3.47 -14.01
C TYR A 43 3.96 2.98 -12.84
N SER A 44 5.24 3.37 -12.85
CA SER A 44 6.13 3.04 -11.73
C SER A 44 5.64 3.70 -10.44
N PRO A 45 5.50 2.96 -9.34
CA PRO A 45 5.11 3.56 -8.07
C PRO A 45 6.14 4.57 -7.57
N TYR A 46 5.66 5.64 -6.96
CA TYR A 46 6.51 6.56 -6.21
C TYR A 46 6.86 5.93 -4.87
N PHE A 47 8.13 6.00 -4.50
CA PHE A 47 8.64 5.33 -3.29
C PHE A 47 9.60 6.25 -2.55
N LEU A 48 9.44 6.33 -1.23
CA LEU A 48 10.39 7.03 -0.38
C LEU A 48 10.44 6.43 1.03
N GLN A 49 11.53 6.71 1.71
CA GLN A 49 11.70 6.37 3.12
C GLN A 49 11.27 7.55 3.98
N THR A 50 10.51 7.30 5.03
CA THR A 50 10.02 8.31 5.95
C THR A 50 9.99 7.75 7.38
N GLN A 51 9.31 8.42 8.29
CA GLN A 51 9.10 7.97 9.65
C GLN A 51 7.63 8.11 10.03
N ILE A 52 7.12 7.14 10.78
CA ILE A 52 5.80 7.19 11.40
C ILE A 52 5.97 6.74 12.84
N ASP A 53 5.55 7.58 13.79
CA ASP A 53 5.71 7.34 15.23
C ASP A 53 7.18 7.01 15.59
N HIS A 54 8.12 7.80 15.03
CA HIS A 54 9.57 7.64 15.21
C HIS A 54 10.15 6.32 14.70
N LYS A 55 9.38 5.56 13.92
CA LYS A 55 9.81 4.30 13.33
C LYS A 55 10.09 4.48 11.84
N LEU A 56 11.10 3.75 11.35
CA LEU A 56 11.36 3.68 9.91
C LEU A 56 10.10 3.23 9.18
N ALA A 57 9.74 3.94 8.11
CA ALA A 57 8.61 3.58 7.27
C ALA A 57 8.95 3.77 5.80
N TYR A 58 8.42 2.92 4.95
CA TYR A 58 8.51 3.04 3.50
C TYR A 58 7.16 3.44 2.96
N GLU A 59 7.11 4.58 2.27
CA GLU A 59 5.91 5.09 1.63
C GLU A 59 5.92 4.71 0.16
N THR A 60 4.83 4.08 -0.31
CA THR A 60 4.64 3.74 -1.71
C THR A 60 3.32 4.32 -2.18
N LYS A 61 3.36 5.12 -3.25
CA LYS A 61 2.17 5.68 -3.89
C LYS A 61 2.11 5.19 -5.33
N GLY A 62 0.94 4.81 -5.78
CA GLY A 62 0.76 4.33 -7.15
C GLY A 62 -0.70 4.25 -7.53
N THR A 63 -0.97 3.46 -8.54
CA THR A 63 -2.31 3.22 -9.05
C THR A 63 -2.65 1.74 -8.93
N TRP A 64 -3.83 1.45 -8.43
CA TRP A 64 -4.38 0.10 -8.46
C TRP A 64 -5.34 -0.05 -9.62
N GLN A 65 -5.55 -1.27 -10.06
CA GLN A 65 -6.58 -1.64 -11.02
C GLN A 65 -7.21 -2.97 -10.63
N LEU A 66 -8.42 -3.22 -11.08
CA LEU A 66 -8.98 -4.56 -11.01
C LEU A 66 -8.50 -5.34 -12.23
N LYS A 67 -7.94 -6.51 -12.00
CA LYS A 67 -7.52 -7.39 -13.09
C LYS A 67 -8.75 -7.78 -13.91
N ASN A 68 -8.68 -7.59 -15.23
CA ASN A 68 -9.77 -7.88 -16.17
C ASN A 68 -11.01 -6.99 -15.99
N ASP A 69 -10.85 -5.79 -15.44
CA ASP A 69 -11.93 -4.81 -15.30
C ASP A 69 -11.37 -3.39 -15.53
N PHE A 70 -12.26 -2.42 -15.72
CA PHE A 70 -11.88 -1.03 -16.02
C PHE A 70 -11.73 -0.14 -14.79
N MET A 71 -11.97 -0.66 -13.60
CA MET A 71 -11.83 0.13 -12.37
C MET A 71 -10.37 0.32 -12.01
N ALA A 72 -9.99 1.56 -11.74
CA ALA A 72 -8.65 1.92 -11.30
C ALA A 72 -8.71 3.13 -10.38
N GLY A 73 -7.67 3.36 -9.60
CA GLY A 73 -7.59 4.51 -8.72
C GLY A 73 -6.23 4.61 -8.04
N PRO A 74 -6.02 5.68 -7.24
CA PRO A 74 -4.78 5.83 -6.50
C PRO A 74 -4.76 4.96 -5.24
N PHE A 75 -3.54 4.59 -4.82
CA PHE A 75 -3.30 3.97 -3.52
C PHE A 75 -2.12 4.62 -2.82
N ILE A 76 -2.07 4.45 -1.50
CA ILE A 76 -0.92 4.78 -0.68
C ILE A 76 -0.68 3.63 0.29
N ASN A 77 0.58 3.25 0.44
CA ASN A 77 0.98 2.14 1.31
C ASN A 77 2.11 2.61 2.21
N TYR A 78 2.04 2.24 3.48
CA TYR A 78 3.13 2.41 4.43
C TYR A 78 3.52 1.06 5.00
N ALA A 79 4.80 0.73 4.90
CA ALA A 79 5.39 -0.41 5.60
C ALA A 79 6.22 0.15 6.76
N ILE A 80 5.75 -0.02 7.99
CA ILE A 80 6.34 0.56 9.19
C ILE A 80 7.12 -0.51 9.93
N LYS A 81 8.42 -0.29 10.14
CA LYS A 81 9.30 -1.26 10.80
C LYS A 81 9.10 -1.23 12.31
N ASP A 82 8.52 -2.28 12.85
CA ASP A 82 8.31 -2.47 14.28
C ASP A 82 9.36 -3.46 14.81
N ILE A 83 10.52 -2.92 15.20
CA ILE A 83 11.66 -3.74 15.64
C ILE A 83 11.31 -4.52 16.90
N LYS A 84 10.59 -3.91 17.82
CA LYS A 84 10.22 -4.53 19.10
C LYS A 84 9.48 -5.85 18.89
N ASN A 85 8.63 -5.94 17.89
CA ASN A 85 7.85 -7.14 17.57
C ASN A 85 8.38 -7.91 16.37
N ASN A 86 9.57 -7.54 15.86
CA ASN A 86 10.25 -8.20 14.75
C ASN A 86 9.37 -8.33 13.50
N ARG A 87 8.71 -7.23 13.10
CA ARG A 87 7.77 -7.24 11.98
C ARG A 87 7.71 -5.88 11.27
N TYR A 88 7.08 -5.86 10.10
CA TYR A 88 6.54 -4.65 9.50
C TYR A 88 5.02 -4.63 9.65
N LEU A 89 4.48 -3.48 10.03
CA LEU A 89 3.05 -3.22 9.96
C LEU A 89 2.76 -2.60 8.60
N ILE A 90 1.80 -3.18 7.88
CA ILE A 90 1.42 -2.70 6.55
C ILE A 90 0.09 -1.97 6.66
N LEU A 91 0.09 -0.69 6.25
CA LEU A 91 -1.10 0.12 6.10
C LEU A 91 -1.30 0.38 4.62
N ASP A 92 -2.45 -0.01 4.07
CA ASP A 92 -2.75 0.21 2.66
C ASP A 92 -4.08 0.94 2.54
N GLY A 93 -4.06 2.08 1.86
CA GLY A 93 -5.24 2.88 1.59
C GLY A 93 -5.41 3.08 0.10
N PHE A 94 -6.64 3.00 -0.36
CA PHE A 94 -6.96 3.21 -1.76
C PHE A 94 -8.34 3.85 -1.87
N THR A 95 -8.59 4.46 -3.02
CA THR A 95 -9.87 5.10 -3.26
C THR A 95 -10.27 4.98 -4.72
N TYR A 96 -11.56 4.94 -4.97
CA TYR A 96 -12.17 5.07 -6.27
C TYR A 96 -13.37 5.99 -6.15
N ASN A 97 -13.23 7.20 -6.71
CA ASN A 97 -14.33 8.16 -6.76
C ASN A 97 -14.15 9.06 -7.98
N PRO A 98 -14.80 8.74 -9.11
CA PRO A 98 -14.62 9.50 -10.34
C PRO A 98 -15.14 10.94 -10.26
N SER A 99 -15.98 11.27 -9.28
CA SER A 99 -16.57 12.61 -9.12
C SER A 99 -15.74 13.55 -8.23
N LYS A 100 -14.66 13.08 -7.61
CA LYS A 100 -13.79 13.87 -6.74
C LYS A 100 -12.36 13.90 -7.26
N ALA A 101 -11.61 14.94 -6.87
CA ALA A 101 -10.18 15.02 -7.13
C ALA A 101 -9.46 13.92 -6.38
N LYS A 102 -8.87 12.97 -7.10
CA LYS A 102 -8.16 11.82 -6.52
C LYS A 102 -7.00 12.25 -5.63
N ARG A 103 -6.35 13.38 -5.98
CA ARG A 103 -5.24 13.94 -5.23
C ARG A 103 -5.63 14.28 -3.79
N ASP A 104 -6.80 14.92 -3.59
CA ASP A 104 -7.26 15.32 -2.27
C ASP A 104 -7.57 14.10 -1.40
N LEU A 105 -8.17 13.06 -1.98
CA LEU A 105 -8.46 11.82 -1.27
C LEU A 105 -7.18 11.11 -0.81
N VAL A 106 -6.13 11.10 -1.63
CA VAL A 106 -4.85 10.51 -1.25
C VAL A 106 -4.19 11.31 -0.13
N PHE A 107 -4.27 12.64 -0.15
CA PHE A 107 -3.74 13.47 0.94
C PHE A 107 -4.47 13.21 2.26
N GLU A 108 -5.77 13.02 2.24
CA GLU A 108 -6.54 12.67 3.44
C GLU A 108 -6.11 11.31 4.00
N LEU A 109 -5.95 10.31 3.14
CA LEU A 109 -5.46 8.99 3.54
C LEU A 109 -4.05 9.08 4.13
N GLU A 110 -3.16 9.85 3.51
CA GLU A 110 -1.79 10.04 3.98
C GLU A 110 -1.78 10.65 5.38
N ALA A 111 -2.55 11.71 5.61
CA ALA A 111 -2.63 12.36 6.92
C ALA A 111 -3.12 11.40 8.01
N MET A 112 -4.15 10.61 7.69
CA MET A 112 -4.69 9.61 8.61
C MET A 112 -3.67 8.52 8.94
N MET A 113 -2.97 8.00 7.95
CA MET A 113 -1.97 6.94 8.13
C MET A 113 -0.76 7.42 8.90
N LYS A 114 -0.30 8.66 8.67
CA LYS A 114 0.83 9.25 9.40
C LYS A 114 0.51 9.56 10.84
N SER A 115 -0.75 9.60 11.23
CA SER A 115 -1.18 9.82 12.61
C SER A 115 -1.13 8.56 13.48
N VAL A 116 -0.80 7.41 12.92
CA VAL A 116 -0.72 6.14 13.64
C VAL A 116 0.34 6.21 14.74
N VAL A 117 -0.02 5.75 15.93
CA VAL A 117 0.86 5.67 17.09
C VAL A 117 0.88 4.23 17.59
N PHE A 118 2.07 3.70 17.84
CA PHE A 118 2.23 2.37 18.39
C PHE A 118 2.16 2.46 19.92
N LEU A 119 1.39 1.56 20.51
CA LEU A 119 1.34 1.44 21.95
C LEU A 119 2.63 0.85 22.50
N PRO A 120 3.10 1.29 23.69
CA PRO A 120 4.33 0.78 24.28
C PRO A 120 4.25 -0.71 24.64
#